data_a1d8ae8b019aeb8e013ee99d338ac496
#
_entry.id   a1d8ae8b019aeb8e013ee99d338ac496
#
_cell.length_a   1.000
_cell.length_b   1.000
_cell.length_c   1.000
_cell.angle_alpha   90.00
_cell.angle_beta   90.00
_cell.angle_gamma   90.00
#
_symmetry.space_group_name_H-M   'P 1'
#
loop_
_entity.id
_entity.type
_entity.pdbx_description
1 polymer ?
#
loop_
_entity_poly.entity_id
_entity_poly.type
_entity_poly.pdbx_seq_one_letter_code
_entity_poly.pdbx_strand_id
1 'polypeptide(L)'
;MAPRFSRPRLIDASDAQYRAFVRQIMIGKDNQRATRPPLPRELFGGEAEAALRDWLSQRFTLSDRRIVEYLEHRGRSAIKKYRELDAVVLSEQKSIEVFEIKASQKANSLRRAAQQLNDTRAILSMLFRRVNTTILLVDTGIPTAEDVADLMALEDAPPVPPPTLDEVLAILPRVHLAASLDARDPDPEIVNLLRFSVEDIIALAGGENLHLNWDEEELDEQDVAEPPEEPAGPAYAYTTGEPPVEDEDDNPLAAALRKAMSGGDTGKP
;
A
#
# COMPACT_ATOMS: atom_id res chain seq x y z
N MET A 1 -5.35 -26.36 7.03
CA MET A 1 -5.45 -24.92 7.36
C MET A 1 -6.23 -24.23 6.24
N ALA A 2 -7.20 -23.37 6.54
CA ALA A 2 -7.86 -22.59 5.51
C ALA A 2 -6.84 -21.59 4.88
N PRO A 3 -6.91 -21.32 3.57
CA PRO A 3 -5.99 -20.37 2.94
C PRO A 3 -6.23 -18.97 3.52
N ARG A 4 -5.14 -18.20 3.68
CA ARG A 4 -5.20 -16.81 4.20
C ARG A 4 -6.05 -15.90 3.31
N PHE A 5 -6.03 -16.12 2.01
CA PHE A 5 -6.75 -15.34 1.01
C PHE A 5 -7.69 -16.20 0.19
N SER A 6 -8.82 -15.64 -0.27
CA SER A 6 -9.73 -16.33 -1.16
C SER A 6 -10.55 -15.36 -2.02
N ARG A 7 -11.22 -15.89 -3.05
CA ARG A 7 -12.15 -15.19 -3.94
C ARG A 7 -11.58 -13.92 -4.55
N PRO A 8 -10.35 -13.91 -5.10
CA PRO A 8 -9.81 -12.72 -5.72
C PRO A 8 -10.56 -12.35 -6.99
N ARG A 9 -10.69 -11.05 -7.23
CA ARG A 9 -11.15 -10.47 -8.49
C ARG A 9 -10.25 -9.31 -8.84
N LEU A 10 -9.90 -9.17 -10.11
CA LEU A 10 -9.21 -7.99 -10.63
C LEU A 10 -10.24 -7.07 -11.27
N ILE A 11 -10.39 -5.87 -10.75
CA ILE A 11 -11.40 -4.88 -11.12
C ILE A 11 -10.74 -3.54 -11.47
N ASP A 12 -11.49 -2.69 -12.12
CA ASP A 12 -11.10 -1.29 -12.38
C ASP A 12 -11.74 -0.33 -11.36
N ALA A 13 -11.33 0.94 -11.40
CA ALA A 13 -11.82 1.98 -10.50
C ALA A 13 -13.32 2.34 -10.70
N SER A 14 -13.95 1.87 -11.78
CA SER A 14 -15.37 2.09 -12.04
C SER A 14 -16.29 1.10 -11.33
N ASP A 15 -15.74 0.02 -10.75
CA ASP A 15 -16.52 -0.99 -10.00
C ASP A 15 -17.34 -0.32 -8.88
N ALA A 16 -18.64 -0.62 -8.86
CA ALA A 16 -19.59 0.05 -7.97
C ALA A 16 -19.31 -0.24 -6.48
N GLN A 17 -18.89 -1.47 -6.16
CA GLN A 17 -18.59 -1.87 -4.78
C GLN A 17 -17.29 -1.21 -4.30
N TYR A 18 -16.27 -1.15 -5.17
CA TYR A 18 -15.04 -0.45 -4.86
C TYR A 18 -15.28 1.05 -4.63
N ARG A 19 -16.05 1.72 -5.51
CA ARG A 19 -16.40 3.15 -5.32
C ARG A 19 -17.19 3.41 -4.04
N ALA A 20 -18.08 2.51 -3.65
CA ALA A 20 -18.79 2.60 -2.39
C ALA A 20 -17.83 2.48 -1.19
N PHE A 21 -16.90 1.53 -1.25
CA PHE A 21 -15.85 1.33 -0.25
C PHE A 21 -14.95 2.57 -0.11
N VAL A 22 -14.46 3.13 -1.22
CA VAL A 22 -13.61 4.35 -1.20
C VAL A 22 -14.36 5.52 -0.56
N ARG A 23 -15.65 5.73 -0.91
CA ARG A 23 -16.46 6.79 -0.30
C ARG A 23 -16.58 6.61 1.22
N GLN A 24 -16.79 5.39 1.71
CA GLN A 24 -16.85 5.14 3.16
C GLN A 24 -15.53 5.47 3.85
N ILE A 25 -14.39 5.11 3.24
CA ILE A 25 -13.07 5.46 3.77
C ILE A 25 -12.88 6.98 3.81
N MET A 26 -13.25 7.69 2.75
CA MET A 26 -13.09 9.15 2.68
C MET A 26 -13.92 9.83 3.77
N ILE A 27 -15.18 9.45 3.96
CA ILE A 27 -16.03 9.97 5.04
C ILE A 27 -15.39 9.72 6.41
N GLY A 28 -14.80 8.53 6.63
CA GLY A 28 -14.12 8.21 7.89
C GLY A 28 -12.82 8.99 8.09
N LYS A 29 -12.10 9.32 7.02
CA LYS A 29 -10.84 10.08 7.08
C LYS A 29 -11.07 11.58 7.29
N ASP A 30 -12.12 12.16 6.72
CA ASP A 30 -12.47 13.57 6.89
C ASP A 30 -12.63 13.95 8.38
N ASN A 31 -13.02 12.99 9.21
CA ASN A 31 -13.13 13.19 10.66
C ASN A 31 -11.79 13.11 11.43
N GLN A 32 -10.69 12.64 10.82
CA GLN A 32 -9.44 12.39 11.54
C GLN A 32 -8.19 13.10 10.98
N ARG A 33 -8.17 13.45 9.70
CA ARG A 33 -6.98 14.02 9.05
C ARG A 33 -7.23 15.23 8.16
N ALA A 34 -8.40 15.86 8.26
CA ALA A 34 -8.85 16.91 7.34
C ALA A 34 -8.10 18.26 7.42
N THR A 35 -6.91 18.34 8.01
CA THR A 35 -6.35 19.63 8.37
C THR A 35 -4.91 19.89 7.95
N ARG A 36 -4.19 18.92 7.39
CA ARG A 36 -2.82 19.12 6.93
C ARG A 36 -2.75 19.07 5.40
N PRO A 37 -2.21 20.12 4.74
CA PRO A 37 -1.83 20.00 3.34
C PRO A 37 -0.77 18.89 3.18
N PRO A 38 -0.72 18.20 2.03
CA PRO A 38 0.31 17.21 1.78
C PRO A 38 1.69 17.88 1.81
N LEU A 39 2.67 17.19 2.40
CA LEU A 39 4.05 17.66 2.39
C LEU A 39 4.62 17.60 0.97
N PRO A 40 5.59 18.47 0.61
CA PRO A 40 6.27 18.45 -0.71
C PRO A 40 6.75 17.05 -1.08
N ARG A 41 7.28 16.30 -0.13
CA ARG A 41 7.71 14.93 -0.32
C ARG A 41 6.58 13.94 -0.63
N GLU A 42 5.42 14.12 -0.03
CA GLU A 42 4.23 13.31 -0.35
C GLU A 42 3.73 13.62 -1.77
N LEU A 43 3.84 14.90 -2.19
CA LEU A 43 3.54 15.33 -3.56
C LEU A 43 4.52 14.71 -4.55
N PHE A 44 5.83 14.81 -4.28
CA PHE A 44 6.86 14.18 -5.11
C PHE A 44 6.62 12.67 -5.27
N GLY A 45 6.23 11.97 -4.22
CA GLY A 45 5.92 10.53 -4.30
C GLY A 45 4.83 10.22 -5.34
N GLY A 46 3.77 11.02 -5.38
CA GLY A 46 2.70 10.90 -6.38
C GLY A 46 3.15 11.28 -7.80
N GLU A 47 4.00 12.31 -7.92
CA GLU A 47 4.57 12.75 -9.20
C GLU A 47 5.54 11.71 -9.77
N ALA A 48 6.39 11.14 -8.93
CA ALA A 48 7.30 10.06 -9.31
C ALA A 48 6.51 8.80 -9.73
N GLU A 49 5.41 8.47 -9.03
CA GLU A 49 4.51 7.39 -9.46
C GLU A 49 3.95 7.66 -10.85
N ALA A 50 3.44 8.86 -11.10
CA ALA A 50 2.90 9.25 -12.41
C ALA A 50 3.97 9.15 -13.50
N ALA A 51 5.18 9.69 -13.27
CA ALA A 51 6.29 9.65 -14.23
C ALA A 51 6.70 8.20 -14.56
N LEU A 52 6.81 7.33 -13.56
CA LEU A 52 7.18 5.93 -13.79
C LEU A 52 6.06 5.12 -14.45
N ARG A 53 4.79 5.44 -14.18
CA ARG A 53 3.66 4.85 -14.92
C ARG A 53 3.70 5.26 -16.39
N ASP A 54 3.97 6.52 -16.70
CA ASP A 54 4.12 7.00 -18.08
C ASP A 54 5.31 6.33 -18.76
N TRP A 55 6.43 6.20 -18.07
CA TRP A 55 7.61 5.48 -18.56
C TRP A 55 7.30 3.98 -18.84
N LEU A 56 6.52 3.32 -17.98
CA LEU A 56 6.04 1.96 -18.23
C LEU A 56 5.08 1.90 -19.42
N SER A 57 4.19 2.89 -19.58
CA SER A 57 3.19 2.93 -20.66
C SER A 57 3.82 3.03 -22.06
N GLN A 58 5.04 3.57 -22.15
CA GLN A 58 5.82 3.62 -23.41
C GLN A 58 6.34 2.25 -23.84
N ARG A 59 6.36 1.26 -22.93
CA ARG A 59 6.91 -0.09 -23.15
C ARG A 59 5.85 -1.18 -23.08
N PHE A 60 4.79 -0.96 -22.34
CA PHE A 60 3.73 -1.93 -22.05
C PHE A 60 2.36 -1.29 -22.23
N THR A 61 1.38 -2.10 -22.60
CA THR A 61 -0.03 -1.71 -22.49
C THR A 61 -0.47 -1.93 -21.04
N LEU A 62 -0.56 -0.85 -20.27
CA LEU A 62 -1.03 -0.90 -18.89
C LEU A 62 -2.53 -1.19 -18.83
N SER A 63 -2.93 -1.99 -17.86
CA SER A 63 -4.33 -2.33 -17.62
C SER A 63 -5.00 -1.32 -16.70
N ASP A 64 -6.25 -0.94 -17.01
CA ASP A 64 -7.11 -0.18 -16.11
C ASP A 64 -7.60 -1.03 -14.92
N ARG A 65 -7.57 -2.37 -15.08
CA ARG A 65 -7.87 -3.30 -13.98
C ARG A 65 -6.65 -3.44 -13.09
N ARG A 66 -6.55 -2.57 -12.11
CA ARG A 66 -5.42 -2.51 -11.18
C ARG A 66 -5.83 -2.59 -9.70
N ILE A 67 -7.09 -2.94 -9.44
CA ILE A 67 -7.59 -3.11 -8.08
C ILE A 67 -7.89 -4.57 -7.85
N VAL A 68 -7.31 -5.15 -6.81
CA VAL A 68 -7.55 -6.53 -6.40
C VAL A 68 -8.55 -6.53 -5.24
N GLU A 69 -9.75 -7.05 -5.49
CA GLU A 69 -10.72 -7.40 -4.45
C GLU A 69 -10.44 -8.81 -3.98
N TYR A 70 -10.43 -9.07 -2.67
CA TYR A 70 -10.24 -10.40 -2.11
C TYR A 70 -10.83 -10.52 -0.70
N LEU A 71 -11.00 -11.76 -0.23
CA LEU A 71 -11.31 -12.04 1.17
C LEU A 71 -10.04 -12.44 1.91
N GLU A 72 -9.74 -11.75 3.03
CA GLU A 72 -8.70 -12.17 3.98
C GLU A 72 -9.35 -12.91 5.13
N HIS A 73 -8.86 -14.13 5.41
CA HIS A 73 -9.33 -14.96 6.49
C HIS A 73 -8.49 -14.73 7.76
N ARG A 74 -9.16 -14.35 8.86
CA ARG A 74 -8.57 -14.20 10.18
C ARG A 74 -9.34 -15.08 11.16
N GLY A 75 -8.81 -16.28 11.44
CA GLY A 75 -9.51 -17.26 12.24
C GLY A 75 -10.80 -17.73 11.56
N ARG A 76 -11.95 -17.47 12.18
CA ARG A 76 -13.29 -17.85 11.66
C ARG A 76 -13.95 -16.76 10.80
N SER A 77 -13.41 -15.55 10.80
CA SER A 77 -13.94 -14.43 10.05
C SER A 77 -13.26 -14.29 8.68
N ALA A 78 -14.02 -13.79 7.69
CA ALA A 78 -13.51 -13.42 6.39
C ALA A 78 -13.86 -11.95 6.14
N ILE A 79 -12.85 -11.14 5.81
CA ILE A 79 -12.99 -9.71 5.62
C ILE A 79 -12.70 -9.40 4.17
N LYS A 80 -13.63 -8.67 3.51
CA LYS A 80 -13.41 -8.18 2.15
C LYS A 80 -12.41 -7.03 2.19
N LYS A 81 -11.40 -7.11 1.32
CA LYS A 81 -10.36 -6.11 1.16
C LYS A 81 -10.17 -5.74 -0.30
N TYR A 82 -9.68 -4.53 -0.48
CA TYR A 82 -9.25 -4.01 -1.76
C TYR A 82 -7.78 -3.60 -1.66
N ARG A 83 -7.01 -3.92 -2.71
CA ARG A 83 -5.63 -3.48 -2.86
C ARG A 83 -5.50 -2.84 -4.23
N GLU A 84 -5.10 -1.59 -4.25
CA GLU A 84 -4.71 -0.90 -5.47
C GLU A 84 -3.28 -1.28 -5.82
N LEU A 85 -3.01 -1.49 -7.10
CA LEU A 85 -1.71 -1.80 -7.67
C LEU A 85 -1.28 -0.60 -8.51
N ASP A 86 -0.02 -0.18 -8.40
CA ASP A 86 0.43 1.05 -9.06
C ASP A 86 0.45 0.89 -10.58
N ALA A 87 0.95 -0.23 -11.10
CA ALA A 87 0.83 -0.57 -12.51
C ALA A 87 0.69 -2.07 -12.75
N VAL A 88 -0.10 -2.42 -13.76
CA VAL A 88 -0.40 -3.82 -14.12
C VAL A 88 -0.33 -4.01 -15.63
N VAL A 89 0.31 -5.09 -16.05
CA VAL A 89 0.32 -5.56 -17.45
C VAL A 89 -0.31 -6.94 -17.50
N LEU A 90 -1.31 -7.12 -18.35
CA LEU A 90 -1.97 -8.40 -18.56
C LEU A 90 -1.49 -9.03 -19.88
N SER A 91 -1.14 -10.32 -19.84
CA SER A 91 -0.79 -11.10 -21.02
C SER A 91 -1.89 -12.11 -21.35
N GLU A 92 -2.07 -12.39 -22.66
CA GLU A 92 -3.01 -13.39 -23.17
C GLU A 92 -2.76 -14.81 -22.61
N GLN A 93 -1.53 -15.10 -22.18
CA GLN A 93 -1.12 -16.40 -21.64
C GLN A 93 -1.49 -16.61 -20.16
N LYS A 94 -2.46 -15.86 -19.62
CA LYS A 94 -2.82 -15.87 -18.20
C LYS A 94 -1.62 -15.55 -17.29
N SER A 95 -0.75 -14.68 -17.73
CA SER A 95 0.29 -14.07 -16.89
C SER A 95 -0.04 -12.62 -16.60
N ILE A 96 0.43 -12.16 -15.43
CA ILE A 96 0.28 -10.79 -14.98
C ILE A 96 1.64 -10.28 -14.50
N GLU A 97 1.99 -9.06 -14.87
CA GLU A 97 3.10 -8.31 -14.29
C GLU A 97 2.55 -7.22 -13.39
N VAL A 98 3.04 -7.15 -12.18
CA VAL A 98 2.66 -6.15 -11.17
C VAL A 98 3.88 -5.31 -10.84
N PHE A 99 3.72 -4.01 -10.92
CA PHE A 99 4.73 -3.05 -10.50
C PHE A 99 4.23 -2.31 -9.26
N GLU A 100 5.09 -2.22 -8.27
CA GLU A 100 4.95 -1.39 -7.07
C GLU A 100 5.93 -0.24 -7.18
N ILE A 101 5.47 0.99 -7.06
CA ILE A 101 6.30 2.19 -7.17
C ILE A 101 6.50 2.77 -5.77
N LYS A 102 7.74 3.02 -5.38
CA LYS A 102 8.06 3.46 -4.03
C LYS A 102 9.13 4.54 -4.05
N ALA A 103 8.77 5.77 -3.68
CA ALA A 103 9.74 6.81 -3.36
C ALA A 103 10.09 6.74 -1.87
N SER A 104 11.38 6.69 -1.52
CA SER A 104 11.79 6.55 -0.12
C SER A 104 13.25 6.92 0.10
N GLN A 105 13.52 7.54 1.27
CA GLN A 105 14.88 7.72 1.83
C GLN A 105 15.27 6.55 2.74
N LYS A 106 14.33 5.66 3.09
CA LYS A 106 14.56 4.60 4.07
C LYS A 106 14.64 3.25 3.35
N ALA A 107 15.79 2.59 3.41
CA ALA A 107 15.99 1.26 2.83
C ALA A 107 14.98 0.22 3.38
N ASN A 108 14.56 0.34 4.64
CA ASN A 108 13.57 -0.55 5.25
C ASN A 108 12.19 -0.53 4.57
N SER A 109 11.86 0.53 3.80
CA SER A 109 10.62 0.57 3.01
C SER A 109 10.54 -0.57 2.00
N LEU A 110 11.70 -1.06 1.53
CA LEU A 110 11.81 -2.20 0.61
C LEU A 110 11.27 -3.50 1.21
N ARG A 111 11.45 -3.72 2.53
CA ARG A 111 10.91 -4.92 3.21
C ARG A 111 9.38 -4.94 3.14
N ARG A 112 8.74 -3.78 3.37
CA ARG A 112 7.27 -3.65 3.30
C ARG A 112 6.78 -3.84 1.87
N ALA A 113 7.45 -3.21 0.89
CA ALA A 113 7.10 -3.36 -0.52
C ALA A 113 7.24 -4.83 -0.99
N ALA A 114 8.33 -5.50 -0.65
CA ALA A 114 8.54 -6.92 -0.96
C ALA A 114 7.47 -7.82 -0.30
N GLN A 115 7.15 -7.59 0.97
CA GLN A 115 6.08 -8.33 1.66
C GLN A 115 4.71 -8.07 1.00
N GLN A 116 4.39 -6.83 0.65
CA GLN A 116 3.17 -6.47 -0.03
C GLN A 116 3.05 -7.17 -1.39
N LEU A 117 4.13 -7.24 -2.17
CA LEU A 117 4.16 -7.93 -3.45
C LEU A 117 4.06 -9.46 -3.28
N ASN A 118 4.66 -10.05 -2.24
CA ASN A 118 4.50 -11.46 -1.93
C ASN A 118 3.04 -11.82 -1.59
N ASP A 119 2.37 -10.99 -0.79
CA ASP A 119 0.93 -11.16 -0.51
C ASP A 119 0.09 -10.97 -1.79
N THR A 120 0.41 -9.98 -2.61
CA THR A 120 -0.24 -9.73 -3.91
C THR A 120 -0.08 -10.94 -4.84
N ARG A 121 1.13 -11.50 -4.92
CA ARG A 121 1.42 -12.73 -5.69
C ARG A 121 0.57 -13.89 -5.18
N ALA A 122 0.51 -14.12 -3.88
CA ALA A 122 -0.30 -15.20 -3.30
C ALA A 122 -1.78 -15.06 -3.65
N ILE A 123 -2.32 -13.84 -3.69
CA ILE A 123 -3.71 -13.57 -4.08
C ILE A 123 -3.89 -13.77 -5.58
N LEU A 124 -3.03 -13.20 -6.41
CA LEU A 124 -3.17 -13.23 -7.88
C LEU A 124 -2.86 -14.59 -8.50
N SER A 125 -2.07 -15.44 -7.85
CA SER A 125 -1.79 -16.81 -8.28
C SER A 125 -3.05 -17.70 -8.31
N MET A 126 -4.13 -17.28 -7.68
CA MET A 126 -5.44 -17.93 -7.82
C MET A 126 -6.16 -17.60 -9.15
N LEU A 127 -5.75 -16.50 -9.81
CA LEU A 127 -6.34 -16.03 -11.08
C LEU A 127 -5.42 -16.29 -12.29
N PHE A 128 -4.10 -16.18 -12.06
CA PHE A 128 -3.09 -16.20 -13.11
C PHE A 128 -2.12 -17.37 -12.89
N ARG A 129 -1.63 -17.95 -13.98
CA ARG A 129 -0.65 -19.03 -13.93
C ARG A 129 0.74 -18.53 -13.55
N ARG A 130 1.03 -17.29 -13.89
CA ARG A 130 2.30 -16.65 -13.62
C ARG A 130 2.07 -15.21 -13.15
N VAL A 131 2.68 -14.85 -12.03
CA VAL A 131 2.61 -13.51 -11.44
C VAL A 131 4.02 -13.03 -11.25
N ASN A 132 4.48 -12.14 -12.11
CA ASN A 132 5.78 -11.48 -11.97
C ASN A 132 5.58 -10.19 -11.17
N THR A 133 6.52 -9.89 -10.29
CA THR A 133 6.45 -8.73 -9.40
C THR A 133 7.73 -7.91 -9.49
N THR A 134 7.59 -6.60 -9.59
CA THR A 134 8.71 -5.67 -9.70
C THR A 134 8.48 -4.45 -8.83
N ILE A 135 9.47 -4.07 -8.04
CA ILE A 135 9.52 -2.79 -7.31
C ILE A 135 10.29 -1.80 -8.17
N LEU A 136 9.72 -0.61 -8.39
CA LEU A 136 10.41 0.55 -8.94
C LEU A 136 10.68 1.48 -7.75
N LEU A 137 11.92 1.43 -7.25
CA LEU A 137 12.35 2.23 -6.10
C LEU A 137 12.93 3.55 -6.59
N VAL A 138 12.29 4.64 -6.25
CA VAL A 138 12.87 5.99 -6.39
C VAL A 138 13.61 6.29 -5.10
N ASP A 139 14.92 6.28 -5.20
CA ASP A 139 15.81 6.59 -4.11
C ASP A 139 15.90 8.10 -3.92
N THR A 140 15.34 8.59 -2.84
CA THR A 140 15.31 10.02 -2.50
C THR A 140 16.29 10.39 -1.40
N GLY A 141 17.36 9.60 -1.23
CA GLY A 141 18.40 9.81 -0.22
C GLY A 141 18.53 8.64 0.75
N ILE A 142 18.43 7.39 0.27
CA ILE A 142 18.81 6.21 1.08
C ILE A 142 20.31 6.30 1.35
N PRO A 143 20.74 6.28 2.62
CA PRO A 143 22.14 6.49 2.95
C PRO A 143 23.02 5.38 2.37
N THR A 144 24.17 5.77 1.86
CA THR A 144 25.26 4.86 1.49
C THR A 144 26.06 4.44 2.73
N ALA A 145 26.96 3.49 2.58
CA ALA A 145 27.86 3.10 3.70
C ALA A 145 28.77 4.26 4.15
N GLU A 146 29.14 5.16 3.23
CA GLU A 146 29.93 6.36 3.51
C GLU A 146 29.09 7.37 4.31
N ASP A 147 27.86 7.66 3.87
CA ASP A 147 26.94 8.56 4.59
C ASP A 147 26.66 8.07 6.01
N VAL A 148 26.49 6.76 6.20
CA VAL A 148 26.30 6.16 7.52
C VAL A 148 27.55 6.32 8.38
N ALA A 149 28.74 6.12 7.82
CA ALA A 149 30.00 6.27 8.55
C ALA A 149 30.20 7.72 9.01
N ASP A 150 29.91 8.69 8.13
CA ASP A 150 30.01 10.12 8.44
C ASP A 150 28.97 10.52 9.50
N LEU A 151 27.72 10.07 9.37
CA LEU A 151 26.68 10.30 10.36
C LEU A 151 27.06 9.75 11.74
N MET A 152 27.61 8.55 11.79
CA MET A 152 28.01 7.89 13.05
C MET A 152 29.28 8.50 13.69
N ALA A 153 29.99 9.36 12.97
CA ALA A 153 31.14 10.11 13.50
C ALA A 153 30.72 11.42 14.21
N LEU A 154 29.47 11.84 14.10
CA LEU A 154 28.95 13.05 14.76
C LEU A 154 28.76 12.83 16.26
N GLU A 155 28.85 13.91 17.06
CA GLU A 155 28.66 13.84 18.52
C GLU A 155 27.22 13.45 18.93
N ASP A 156 26.26 13.82 18.09
CA ASP A 156 24.82 13.56 18.25
C ASP A 156 24.32 12.41 17.34
N ALA A 157 25.22 11.50 16.97
CA ALA A 157 24.88 10.34 16.15
C ALA A 157 23.71 9.53 16.74
N PRO A 158 22.80 9.01 15.90
CA PRO A 158 21.71 8.16 16.37
C PRO A 158 22.26 6.90 17.04
N PRO A 159 21.55 6.35 18.05
CA PRO A 159 22.00 5.17 18.78
C PRO A 159 22.10 3.89 17.92
N VAL A 160 21.39 3.89 16.79
CA VAL A 160 21.40 2.79 15.80
C VAL A 160 21.62 3.38 14.42
N PRO A 161 22.62 2.91 13.67
CA PRO A 161 22.87 3.39 12.32
C PRO A 161 21.67 3.09 11.40
N PRO A 162 21.31 4.02 10.52
CA PRO A 162 20.28 3.73 9.51
C PRO A 162 20.82 2.65 8.55
N PRO A 163 19.99 1.67 8.17
CA PRO A 163 20.42 0.62 7.27
C PRO A 163 20.61 1.14 5.84
N THR A 164 21.65 0.69 5.18
CA THR A 164 21.88 0.92 3.76
C THR A 164 20.99 0.02 2.90
N LEU A 165 20.86 0.34 1.60
CA LEU A 165 20.14 -0.52 0.66
C LEU A 165 20.75 -1.92 0.56
N ASP A 166 22.08 -2.02 0.51
CA ASP A 166 22.79 -3.28 0.38
C ASP A 166 22.58 -4.19 1.61
N GLU A 167 22.57 -3.62 2.81
CA GLU A 167 22.29 -4.37 4.05
C GLU A 167 20.84 -4.91 4.05
N VAL A 168 19.89 -4.12 3.57
CA VAL A 168 18.49 -4.58 3.45
C VAL A 168 18.35 -5.66 2.38
N LEU A 169 19.02 -5.53 1.24
CA LEU A 169 19.02 -6.55 0.18
C LEU A 169 19.66 -7.86 0.65
N ALA A 170 20.73 -7.79 1.44
CA ALA A 170 21.40 -8.98 1.98
C ALA A 170 20.49 -9.89 2.83
N ILE A 171 19.46 -9.32 3.45
CA ILE A 171 18.47 -10.06 4.26
C ILE A 171 17.17 -10.37 3.52
N LEU A 172 17.07 -9.98 2.24
CA LEU A 172 15.93 -10.24 1.37
C LEU A 172 16.34 -11.16 0.19
N PRO A 173 16.57 -12.45 0.42
CA PRO A 173 17.16 -13.35 -0.59
C PRO A 173 16.28 -13.57 -1.82
N ARG A 174 15.00 -13.16 -1.76
CA ARG A 174 14.06 -13.24 -2.88
C ARG A 174 13.83 -11.90 -3.58
N VAL A 175 14.69 -10.92 -3.33
CA VAL A 175 14.69 -9.63 -4.04
C VAL A 175 15.94 -9.59 -4.91
N HIS A 176 15.77 -9.39 -6.21
CA HIS A 176 16.82 -9.29 -7.22
C HIS A 176 16.95 -7.86 -7.71
N LEU A 177 18.10 -7.23 -7.51
CA LEU A 177 18.41 -5.92 -8.08
C LEU A 177 18.74 -6.07 -9.56
N ALA A 178 17.83 -5.61 -10.43
CA ALA A 178 17.96 -5.66 -11.86
C ALA A 178 18.44 -4.31 -12.39
N ALA A 179 19.40 -4.34 -13.33
CA ALA A 179 19.91 -3.13 -13.98
C ALA A 179 18.93 -2.51 -14.98
N SER A 180 17.96 -3.28 -15.49
CA SER A 180 16.93 -2.84 -16.43
C SER A 180 15.73 -3.77 -16.40
N LEU A 181 14.63 -3.40 -17.10
CA LEU A 181 13.47 -4.27 -17.27
C LEU A 181 13.80 -5.59 -17.96
N ASP A 182 14.78 -5.61 -18.87
CA ASP A 182 15.19 -6.79 -19.60
C ASP A 182 16.12 -7.70 -18.80
N ALA A 183 16.78 -7.15 -17.77
CA ALA A 183 17.68 -7.88 -16.88
C ALA A 183 16.98 -8.48 -15.65
N ARG A 184 15.64 -8.44 -15.61
CA ARG A 184 14.86 -9.01 -14.52
C ARG A 184 15.01 -10.52 -14.45
N ASP A 185 15.04 -11.05 -13.24
CA ASP A 185 14.99 -12.49 -13.03
C ASP A 185 13.64 -13.03 -13.53
N PRO A 186 13.64 -14.07 -14.38
CA PRO A 186 12.42 -14.64 -14.93
C PRO A 186 11.67 -15.54 -13.92
N ASP A 187 12.24 -15.89 -12.77
CA ASP A 187 11.58 -16.68 -11.74
C ASP A 187 10.43 -15.88 -11.11
N PRO A 188 9.18 -16.36 -11.17
CA PRO A 188 8.05 -15.66 -10.57
C PRO A 188 8.11 -15.61 -9.04
N GLU A 189 8.95 -16.42 -8.37
CA GLU A 189 9.14 -16.36 -6.92
C GLU A 189 10.08 -15.22 -6.49
N ILE A 190 10.80 -14.62 -7.42
CA ILE A 190 11.67 -13.48 -7.19
C ILE A 190 10.89 -12.17 -7.36
N VAL A 191 11.10 -11.23 -6.47
CA VAL A 191 10.68 -9.84 -6.62
C VAL A 191 11.83 -9.09 -7.27
N ASN A 192 11.62 -8.57 -8.46
CA ASN A 192 12.61 -7.74 -9.11
C ASN A 192 12.60 -6.33 -8.52
N LEU A 193 13.76 -5.69 -8.40
CA LEU A 193 13.93 -4.33 -7.94
C LEU A 193 14.69 -3.55 -9.02
N LEU A 194 14.11 -2.44 -9.48
CA LEU A 194 14.81 -1.43 -10.28
C LEU A 194 14.93 -0.17 -9.42
N ARG A 195 16.15 0.38 -9.36
CA ARG A 195 16.43 1.63 -8.63
C ARG A 195 16.48 2.78 -9.62
N PHE A 196 15.84 3.88 -9.26
CA PHE A 196 15.85 5.17 -9.94
C PHE A 196 16.35 6.22 -8.96
N SER A 197 17.17 7.14 -9.44
CA SER A 197 17.55 8.34 -8.69
C SER A 197 16.50 9.44 -8.87
N VAL A 198 16.60 10.52 -8.09
CA VAL A 198 15.77 11.72 -8.28
C VAL A 198 16.05 12.33 -9.67
N GLU A 199 17.30 12.32 -10.13
CA GLU A 199 17.70 12.81 -11.44
C GLU A 199 17.05 12.00 -12.58
N ASP A 200 16.90 10.69 -12.42
CA ASP A 200 16.16 9.86 -13.37
C ASP A 200 14.70 10.31 -13.47
N ILE A 201 14.07 10.61 -12.35
CA ILE A 201 12.68 11.10 -12.32
C ILE A 201 12.57 12.49 -12.93
N ILE A 202 13.52 13.39 -12.65
CA ILE A 202 13.61 14.71 -13.30
C ILE A 202 13.74 14.57 -14.81
N ALA A 203 14.55 13.64 -15.29
CA ALA A 203 14.71 13.37 -16.71
C ALA A 203 13.43 12.82 -17.38
N LEU A 204 12.59 12.10 -16.62
CA LEU A 204 11.34 11.54 -17.12
C LEU A 204 10.19 12.54 -17.13
N ALA A 205 10.03 13.33 -16.06
CA ALA A 205 8.87 14.20 -15.83
C ALA A 205 9.12 15.66 -16.22
N GLY A 206 10.38 16.12 -16.26
CA GLY A 206 10.75 17.54 -16.25
C GLY A 206 10.76 18.10 -14.82
N GLY A 207 11.83 18.83 -14.47
CA GLY A 207 12.01 19.33 -13.10
C GLY A 207 10.94 20.34 -12.66
N GLU A 208 10.34 21.07 -13.59
CA GLU A 208 9.26 22.01 -13.35
C GLU A 208 7.93 21.35 -12.91
N ASN A 209 7.80 20.06 -13.11
CA ASN A 209 6.60 19.30 -12.75
C ASN A 209 6.74 18.54 -11.42
N LEU A 210 7.84 18.77 -10.70
CA LEU A 210 8.18 18.02 -9.49
C LEU A 210 8.36 18.94 -8.29
N HIS A 211 7.83 18.53 -7.14
CA HIS A 211 8.06 19.18 -5.85
C HIS A 211 9.37 18.66 -5.25
N LEU A 212 10.47 19.39 -5.47
CA LEU A 212 11.82 18.98 -5.06
C LEU A 212 12.31 19.67 -3.77
N ASN A 213 11.52 20.57 -3.17
CA ASN A 213 11.93 21.41 -2.04
C ASN A 213 11.51 20.77 -0.70
N TRP A 214 12.00 19.57 -0.40
CA TRP A 214 11.70 18.91 0.90
C TRP A 214 12.81 19.05 1.94
N ASP A 215 14.00 19.51 1.56
CA ASP A 215 15.15 19.61 2.47
C ASP A 215 15.01 20.70 3.52
N GLU A 216 14.18 21.72 3.26
CA GLU A 216 13.99 22.88 4.17
C GLU A 216 12.98 22.58 5.30
N GLU A 217 12.13 21.57 5.18
CA GLU A 217 11.04 21.30 6.11
C GLU A 217 11.32 20.16 7.10
N GLU A 218 12.35 19.33 6.87
CA GLU A 218 12.63 18.15 7.71
C GLU A 218 13.24 18.48 9.09
N LEU A 219 13.63 19.72 9.36
CA LEU A 219 14.22 20.10 10.64
C LEU A 219 13.23 20.12 11.81
N ASP A 220 11.91 20.18 11.53
CA ASP A 220 10.89 20.29 12.58
C ASP A 220 10.17 18.96 12.93
N GLU A 221 10.40 17.85 12.20
CA GLU A 221 9.67 16.59 12.41
C GLU A 221 10.49 15.43 12.98
N GLN A 222 11.67 15.67 13.57
CA GLN A 222 12.51 14.58 14.11
C GLN A 222 11.93 13.85 15.32
N ASP A 223 10.77 14.26 15.87
CA ASP A 223 10.24 13.72 17.13
C ASP A 223 8.90 12.95 17.04
N VAL A 224 8.42 12.62 15.86
CA VAL A 224 7.36 11.62 15.78
C VAL A 224 8.03 10.26 15.64
N ALA A 225 8.39 9.67 16.78
CA ALA A 225 8.74 8.25 16.86
C ALA A 225 7.72 7.48 16.01
N GLU A 226 8.20 6.71 15.00
CA GLU A 226 7.32 5.78 14.28
C GLU A 226 6.56 5.01 15.34
N PRO A 227 5.21 5.01 15.29
CA PRO A 227 4.45 4.18 16.22
C PRO A 227 5.04 2.76 16.13
N PRO A 228 5.24 2.09 17.28
CA PRO A 228 5.82 0.76 17.30
C PRO A 228 5.12 -0.05 16.21
N GLU A 229 5.89 -0.83 15.43
CA GLU A 229 5.39 -1.60 14.29
C GLU A 229 4.09 -2.29 14.69
N GLU A 230 2.97 -1.62 14.44
CA GLU A 230 1.69 -2.32 14.53
C GLU A 230 1.80 -3.46 13.52
N PRO A 231 1.61 -4.71 13.97
CA PRO A 231 1.61 -5.85 13.07
C PRO A 231 0.61 -5.52 11.97
N ALA A 232 1.11 -5.27 10.75
CA ALA A 232 0.43 -4.81 9.55
C ALA A 232 -1.00 -4.32 9.87
N GLY A 233 -1.07 -3.09 10.37
CA GLY A 233 -2.31 -2.50 10.85
C GLY A 233 -3.38 -2.64 9.79
N PRO A 234 -4.62 -2.75 10.14
CA PRO A 234 -5.66 -3.12 9.22
C PRO A 234 -5.63 -2.15 8.05
N ALA A 235 -5.20 -2.62 6.89
CA ALA A 235 -5.70 -2.06 5.67
C ALA A 235 -7.22 -2.09 5.87
N TYR A 236 -7.81 -0.96 6.13
CA TYR A 236 -9.15 -0.73 6.65
C TYR A 236 -10.13 -1.86 6.32
N ALA A 237 -10.29 -2.78 7.27
CA ALA A 237 -11.12 -3.93 7.13
C ALA A 237 -12.53 -3.53 7.51
N TYR A 238 -13.33 -3.18 6.50
CA TYR A 238 -14.77 -3.11 6.71
C TYR A 238 -15.34 -4.51 6.49
N THR A 239 -15.97 -5.04 7.53
CA THR A 239 -16.84 -6.19 7.41
C THR A 239 -18.06 -5.76 6.60
N THR A 240 -18.13 -6.19 5.33
CA THR A 240 -19.38 -6.27 4.60
C THR A 240 -20.01 -7.64 4.82
N GLY A 241 -19.96 -8.13 6.07
CA GLY A 241 -20.94 -9.09 6.52
C GLY A 241 -22.25 -8.32 6.65
N GLU A 242 -23.35 -8.85 6.17
CA GLU A 242 -24.63 -8.51 6.76
C GLU A 242 -24.42 -8.53 8.26
N PRO A 243 -24.85 -7.48 9.02
CA PRO A 243 -24.78 -7.54 10.46
C PRO A 243 -25.35 -8.93 10.83
N PRO A 244 -24.73 -9.66 11.76
CA PRO A 244 -25.35 -10.86 12.27
C PRO A 244 -26.78 -10.43 12.54
N VAL A 245 -27.74 -11.17 12.06
CA VAL A 245 -29.14 -11.06 12.49
C VAL A 245 -29.02 -11.34 13.98
N GLU A 246 -28.78 -10.27 14.77
CA GLU A 246 -28.98 -10.34 16.21
C GLU A 246 -30.44 -10.72 16.29
N ASP A 247 -30.71 -11.88 16.88
CA ASP A 247 -32.06 -12.24 17.25
C ASP A 247 -32.60 -11.01 17.97
N GLU A 248 -33.61 -10.36 17.36
CA GLU A 248 -34.14 -9.06 17.81
C GLU A 248 -34.65 -9.11 19.26
N ASP A 249 -34.68 -10.29 19.87
CA ASP A 249 -35.17 -10.55 21.24
C ASP A 249 -34.12 -10.31 22.33
N ASP A 250 -32.80 -10.25 22.01
CA ASP A 250 -31.75 -10.12 23.05
C ASP A 250 -31.14 -8.70 23.16
N ASN A 251 -31.63 -7.72 22.39
CA ASN A 251 -31.16 -6.35 22.56
C ASN A 251 -31.94 -5.61 23.66
N PRO A 252 -31.35 -5.35 24.84
CA PRO A 252 -32.05 -4.70 25.96
C PRO A 252 -32.55 -3.28 25.60
N LEU A 253 -31.93 -2.62 24.62
CA LEU A 253 -32.35 -1.31 24.15
C LEU A 253 -33.62 -1.41 23.29
N ALA A 254 -33.71 -2.40 22.41
CA ALA A 254 -34.88 -2.67 21.57
C ALA A 254 -36.08 -3.10 22.42
N ALA A 255 -35.84 -3.89 23.49
CA ALA A 255 -36.87 -4.27 24.47
C ALA A 255 -37.37 -3.04 25.26
N ALA A 256 -36.48 -2.14 25.66
CA ALA A 256 -36.84 -0.89 26.35
C ALA A 256 -37.67 0.06 25.47
N LEU A 257 -37.31 0.16 24.16
CA LEU A 257 -38.03 0.99 23.19
C LEU A 257 -39.43 0.45 22.89
N ARG A 258 -39.59 -0.86 22.73
CA ARG A 258 -40.87 -1.53 22.56
C ARG A 258 -41.79 -1.32 23.78
N LYS A 259 -41.22 -1.39 24.99
CA LYS A 259 -41.94 -1.13 26.24
C LYS A 259 -42.40 0.35 26.37
N ALA A 260 -41.57 1.28 25.90
CA ALA A 260 -41.91 2.71 25.90
C ALA A 260 -42.99 3.03 24.85
N MET A 261 -43.02 2.37 23.73
CA MET A 261 -44.01 2.58 22.66
C MET A 261 -45.34 1.86 22.92
N SER A 262 -45.34 0.77 23.66
CA SER A 262 -46.57 0.03 24.03
C SER A 262 -47.29 0.57 25.26
N GLY A 263 -46.66 1.47 26.05
CA GLY A 263 -47.20 2.07 27.25
C GLY A 263 -48.07 3.33 27.06
N GLY A 264 -48.35 3.70 25.83
CA GLY A 264 -49.01 4.98 25.49
C GLY A 264 -50.54 4.96 25.22
N ASP A 265 -51.25 3.87 25.59
CA ASP A 265 -52.71 3.88 25.39
C ASP A 265 -53.48 3.31 26.61
N THR A 266 -53.58 4.07 27.68
CA THR A 266 -54.64 3.93 28.66
C THR A 266 -55.03 5.30 29.19
N GLY A 267 -55.95 5.92 28.51
CA GLY A 267 -56.55 7.16 28.98
C GLY A 267 -57.92 7.43 28.43
N LYS A 268 -58.94 6.93 29.06
CA LYS A 268 -60.22 7.55 29.06
C LYS A 268 -61.19 6.91 30.05
N PRO A 269 -62.21 7.58 30.50
CA PRO A 269 -63.19 8.37 29.73
C PRO A 269 -63.17 9.86 29.97
#